data_2101fbf44fdc6fc4f6ab6c801bc352cb
#
_entry.id   2101fbf44fdc6fc4f6ab6c801bc352cb
#
_cell.length_a   1.000
_cell.length_b   1.000
_cell.length_c   1.000
_cell.angle_alpha   90.00
_cell.angle_beta   90.00
_cell.angle_gamma   90.00
#
_symmetry.space_group_name_H-M   'P 1'
#
loop_
_entity.id
_entity.type
_entity.pdbx_description
1 polymer ?
#
loop_
_entity_poly.entity_id
_entity_poly.type
_entity_poly.pdbx_seq_one_letter_code
_entity_poly.pdbx_strand_id
1 'polypeptide(L)'
;MAGKKVLVVDDEKLIVKGIRFSLEQDNMEVDCAYDGEEALQMAHNKEYDIILLDVMLPKLTGFEVCQQIREFSNVPVIMLTAKGDDTVSYTHLTLPTILR
;
A
#
# COMPACT_ATOMS: atom_id res chain seq x y z
N MET A 1 18.34 10.37 -11.07
CA MET A 1 17.66 9.32 -11.45
C MET A 1 16.36 9.24 -10.83
N ALA A 2 15.43 8.84 -11.48
CA ALA A 2 14.10 8.79 -10.97
C ALA A 2 14.04 7.81 -9.86
N GLY A 3 13.36 8.14 -8.84
CA GLY A 3 13.19 7.26 -7.75
C GLY A 3 12.15 6.22 -8.04
N LYS A 4 11.94 5.37 -7.07
CA LYS A 4 10.91 4.36 -7.17
C LYS A 4 9.54 4.97 -7.06
N LYS A 5 8.57 4.33 -7.64
CA LYS A 5 7.19 4.79 -7.57
C LYS A 5 6.47 3.98 -6.52
N VAL A 6 5.87 4.67 -5.57
CA VAL A 6 5.19 4.05 -4.44
C VAL A 6 3.74 4.50 -4.40
N LEU A 7 2.85 3.55 -4.20
CA LEU A 7 1.44 3.88 -3.95
C LEU A 7 1.17 3.65 -2.48
N VAL A 8 0.70 4.66 -1.79
CA VAL A 8 0.36 4.57 -0.37
C VAL A 8 -1.14 4.57 -0.25
N VAL A 9 -1.68 3.56 0.39
CA VAL A 9 -3.12 3.40 0.52
C VAL A 9 -3.52 3.35 1.99
N ASP A 10 -4.21 4.36 2.45
CA ASP A 10 -4.64 4.46 3.83
C ASP A 10 -5.74 5.50 3.86
N ASP A 11 -6.76 5.28 4.67
CA ASP A 11 -7.86 6.25 4.72
C ASP A 11 -7.57 7.40 5.68
N GLU A 12 -6.51 7.33 6.45
CA GLU A 12 -6.16 8.43 7.34
C GLU A 12 -5.18 9.36 6.66
N LYS A 13 -5.63 10.54 6.34
CA LYS A 13 -4.82 11.45 5.56
C LYS A 13 -3.54 11.88 6.27
N LEU A 14 -3.58 11.97 7.57
CA LEU A 14 -2.38 12.36 8.30
C LEU A 14 -1.30 11.30 8.22
N ILE A 15 -1.69 10.04 8.24
CA ILE A 15 -0.74 8.96 8.12
C ILE A 15 -0.15 8.94 6.71
N VAL A 16 -1.01 9.11 5.71
CA VAL A 16 -0.55 9.15 4.34
C VAL A 16 0.43 10.28 4.14
N LYS A 17 0.12 11.44 4.71
CA LYS A 17 0.96 12.59 4.55
C LYS A 17 2.33 12.36 5.17
N GLY A 18 2.37 11.74 6.33
CA GLY A 18 3.64 11.46 6.98
C GLY A 18 4.49 10.47 6.20
N ILE A 19 3.86 9.42 5.72
CA ILE A 19 4.57 8.43 4.94
C ILE A 19 5.09 9.04 3.64
N ARG A 20 4.23 9.82 2.99
CA ARG A 20 4.62 10.46 1.75
C ARG A 20 5.81 11.38 1.95
N PHE A 21 5.78 12.16 3.02
CA PHE A 21 6.87 13.07 3.30
C PHE A 21 8.18 12.30 3.47
N SER A 22 8.14 11.21 4.22
CA SER A 22 9.34 10.43 4.45
C SER A 22 9.88 9.82 3.16
N LEU A 23 8.99 9.31 2.34
CA LEU A 23 9.43 8.66 1.11
C LEU A 23 9.94 9.67 0.09
N GLU A 24 9.32 10.82 0.04
CA GLU A 24 9.77 11.84 -0.88
C GLU A 24 11.15 12.37 -0.50
N GLN A 25 11.49 12.30 0.75
CA GLN A 25 12.83 12.68 1.16
C GLN A 25 13.87 11.73 0.59
N ASP A 26 13.47 10.51 0.28
CA ASP A 26 14.37 9.55 -0.33
C ASP A 26 14.24 9.55 -1.85
N ASN A 27 13.68 10.60 -2.40
CA ASN A 27 13.56 10.77 -3.84
C ASN A 27 12.62 9.76 -4.49
N MET A 28 11.63 9.31 -3.76
CA MET A 28 10.63 8.42 -4.34
C MET A 28 9.45 9.23 -4.82
N GLU A 29 8.78 8.74 -5.84
CA GLU A 29 7.55 9.34 -6.30
C GLU A 29 6.41 8.65 -5.58
N VAL A 30 5.55 9.41 -4.94
CA VAL A 30 4.50 8.85 -4.12
C VAL A 30 3.14 9.29 -4.60
N ASP A 31 2.28 8.31 -4.87
CA ASP A 31 0.87 8.59 -5.13
C ASP A 31 0.09 8.08 -3.93
N CYS A 32 -1.07 8.63 -3.71
CA CYS A 32 -1.86 8.30 -2.54
C CYS A 32 -3.26 7.88 -2.95
N ALA A 33 -3.77 6.87 -2.30
CA ALA A 33 -5.15 6.45 -2.46
C ALA A 33 -5.74 6.33 -1.07
N TYR A 34 -7.02 6.67 -0.94
CA TYR A 34 -7.63 6.74 0.37
C TYR A 34 -8.69 5.66 0.59
N ASP A 35 -8.91 4.83 -0.39
CA ASP A 35 -9.76 3.66 -0.20
C ASP A 35 -9.35 2.58 -1.20
N GLY A 36 -9.92 1.41 -1.04
CA GLY A 36 -9.50 0.28 -1.84
C GLY A 36 -9.84 0.39 -3.31
N GLU A 37 -10.98 1.01 -3.62
CA GLU A 37 -11.36 1.16 -5.02
C GLU A 37 -10.42 2.10 -5.74
N GLU A 38 -10.09 3.19 -5.09
CA GLU A 38 -9.16 4.14 -5.67
C GLU A 38 -7.81 3.48 -5.88
N ALA A 39 -7.38 2.68 -4.91
CA ALA A 39 -6.10 1.99 -5.02
C ALA A 39 -6.08 1.05 -6.21
N LEU A 40 -7.17 0.33 -6.43
CA LEU A 40 -7.23 -0.59 -7.56
C LEU A 40 -7.18 0.14 -8.89
N GLN A 41 -7.89 1.25 -8.97
CA GLN A 41 -7.86 2.03 -10.19
C GLN A 41 -6.46 2.55 -10.48
N MET A 42 -5.80 3.05 -9.47
CA MET A 42 -4.47 3.59 -9.66
C MET A 42 -3.49 2.49 -10.02
N ALA A 43 -3.61 1.33 -9.39
CA ALA A 43 -2.71 0.23 -9.68
C ALA A 43 -2.90 -0.30 -11.09
N HIS A 44 -4.11 -0.17 -11.63
CA HIS A 44 -4.35 -0.56 -13.01
C HIS A 44 -3.78 0.45 -13.99
N ASN A 45 -3.84 1.70 -13.64
CA ASN A 45 -3.46 2.76 -14.58
C ASN A 45 -1.99 3.09 -14.59
N LYS A 46 -1.28 2.74 -13.54
CA LYS A 46 0.14 3.03 -13.44
C LYS A 46 0.85 1.85 -12.87
N GLU A 47 2.12 1.76 -13.14
CA GLU A 47 2.94 0.71 -12.56
C GLU A 47 3.68 1.28 -11.38
N TYR A 48 3.66 0.59 -10.28
CA TYR A 48 4.36 1.01 -9.08
C TYR A 48 5.43 -0.01 -8.74
N ASP A 49 6.46 0.44 -8.06
CA ASP A 49 7.52 -0.46 -7.62
C ASP A 49 7.12 -1.12 -6.31
N ILE A 50 6.25 -0.49 -5.55
CA ILE A 50 5.82 -1.06 -4.30
C ILE A 50 4.52 -0.38 -3.88
N ILE A 51 3.68 -1.11 -3.19
CA ILE A 51 2.42 -0.55 -2.66
C ILE A 51 2.42 -0.73 -1.15
N LEU A 52 2.19 0.36 -0.44
CA LEU A 52 2.02 0.32 1.00
C LEU A 52 0.53 0.38 1.27
N LEU A 53 -0.01 -0.65 1.90
CA LEU A 53 -1.44 -0.85 1.93
C LEU A 53 -1.94 -1.09 3.34
N ASP A 54 -2.83 -0.23 3.79
CA ASP A 54 -3.42 -0.39 5.11
C ASP A 54 -4.38 -1.58 5.09
N VAL A 55 -4.35 -2.36 6.15
CA VAL A 55 -5.24 -3.49 6.26
C VAL A 55 -6.67 -3.05 6.47
N MET A 56 -6.87 -2.01 7.26
CA MET A 56 -8.21 -1.57 7.61
C MET A 56 -8.64 -0.42 6.74
N LEU A 57 -9.24 -0.71 5.63
CA LEU A 57 -9.72 0.31 4.71
C LEU A 57 -11.23 0.29 4.63
N PRO A 58 -11.85 1.41 4.32
CA PRO A 58 -13.28 1.41 4.05
C PRO A 58 -13.53 0.71 2.72
N LYS A 59 -14.68 0.23 2.51
CA LYS A 59 -15.12 -0.42 1.28
C LYS A 59 -14.47 -1.78 1.07
N LEU A 60 -13.18 -1.82 0.90
CA LEU A 60 -12.48 -3.08 0.70
C LEU A 60 -11.36 -3.16 1.71
N THR A 61 -11.18 -4.31 2.33
CA THR A 61 -10.06 -4.46 3.24
C THR A 61 -8.77 -4.52 2.46
N GLY A 62 -7.67 -4.30 3.14
CA GLY A 62 -6.36 -4.38 2.49
C GLY A 62 -6.13 -5.75 1.88
N PHE A 63 -6.64 -6.80 2.52
CA PHE A 63 -6.45 -8.13 1.97
C PHE A 63 -7.19 -8.30 0.66
N GLU A 64 -8.40 -7.77 0.57
CA GLU A 64 -9.15 -7.85 -0.66
C GLU A 64 -8.48 -7.05 -1.78
N VAL A 65 -7.98 -5.90 -1.45
CA VAL A 65 -7.29 -5.07 -2.44
C VAL A 65 -6.05 -5.80 -2.95
N CYS A 66 -5.29 -6.38 -2.04
CA CYS A 66 -4.07 -7.07 -2.43
C CYS A 66 -4.40 -8.27 -3.32
N GLN A 67 -5.45 -8.99 -2.97
CA GLN A 67 -5.84 -10.14 -3.77
C GLN A 67 -6.21 -9.73 -5.18
N GLN A 68 -6.95 -8.65 -5.32
CA GLN A 68 -7.35 -8.20 -6.64
C GLN A 68 -6.16 -7.66 -7.43
N ILE A 69 -5.22 -7.02 -6.75
CA ILE A 69 -4.02 -6.56 -7.42
C ILE A 69 -3.25 -7.75 -7.99
N ARG A 70 -3.22 -8.87 -7.26
CA ARG A 70 -2.49 -10.02 -7.74
C ARG A 70 -3.06 -10.61 -9.01
N GLU A 71 -4.27 -10.27 -9.36
CA GLU A 71 -4.84 -10.76 -10.60
C GLU A 71 -4.19 -10.12 -11.82
N PHE A 72 -3.60 -8.96 -11.66
CA PHE A 72 -2.99 -8.30 -12.82
C PHE A 72 -1.57 -7.80 -12.57
N SER A 73 -1.04 -7.99 -11.40
CA SER A 73 0.29 -7.44 -11.10
C SER A 73 0.98 -8.26 -10.03
N ASN A 74 2.30 -8.32 -10.10
CA ASN A 74 3.09 -8.97 -9.08
C ASN A 74 3.83 -7.94 -8.24
N VAL A 75 3.38 -6.71 -8.23
CA VAL A 75 4.05 -5.66 -7.50
C VAL A 75 4.13 -6.03 -6.01
N PRO A 76 5.25 -5.78 -5.36
CA PRO A 76 5.36 -6.06 -3.93
C PRO A 76 4.40 -5.19 -3.13
N VAL A 77 3.77 -5.78 -2.15
CA VAL A 77 2.81 -5.09 -1.30
C VAL A 77 3.26 -5.23 0.14
N ILE A 78 3.39 -4.12 0.83
CA ILE A 78 3.68 -4.11 2.26
C ILE A 78 2.40 -3.74 2.97
N MET A 79 1.96 -4.62 3.85
CA MET A 79 0.76 -4.35 4.61
C MET A 79 1.08 -3.55 5.84
N LEU A 80 0.31 -2.51 6.08
CA LEU A 80 0.49 -1.67 7.25
C LEU A 80 -0.57 -2.04 8.25
N THR A 81 -0.20 -2.18 9.50
CA THR A 81 -1.17 -2.50 10.52
C THR A 81 -1.52 -1.24 11.26
N ALA A 82 -2.73 -1.13 11.60
CA ALA A 82 -3.19 0.07 12.18
C ALA A 82 -2.65 0.25 13.52
N LYS A 83 -2.73 -0.57 14.42
CA LYS A 83 -2.39 -0.31 15.65
C LYS A 83 -1.32 -1.00 16.04
N GLY A 84 -0.65 -1.30 15.72
CA GLY A 84 0.39 -1.79 16.16
C GLY A 84 0.43 -2.90 16.98
N ASP A 85 -0.41 -3.54 17.15
CA ASP A 85 -0.31 -4.49 17.98
C ASP A 85 -0.07 -5.64 17.27
N ASP A 86 0.61 -6.30 17.38
CA ASP A 86 0.78 -7.41 16.92
C ASP A 86 0.48 -7.79 15.80
N THR A 87 0.47 -7.82 15.26
CA THR A 87 0.27 -8.03 14.23
C THR A 87 0.97 -8.93 13.44
N VAL A 88 1.72 -9.61 13.88
CA VAL A 88 2.38 -10.48 13.26
C VAL A 88 1.76 -11.45 12.44
N SER A 89 0.65 -11.84 12.64
CA SER A 89 -0.02 -12.85 11.88
C SER A 89 -0.06 -12.57 10.42
N TYR A 90 0.12 -11.36 10.02
CA TYR A 90 0.01 -11.08 8.61
C TYR A 90 1.16 -11.58 7.79
N THR A 91 2.22 -11.94 8.43
CA THR A 91 3.35 -12.42 7.68
C THR A 91 3.09 -13.75 7.05
N HIS A 92 1.98 -14.39 7.42
CA HIS A 92 1.73 -15.67 6.85
C HIS A 92 1.08 -15.61 5.51
N LEU A 93 0.70 -14.47 5.05
CA LEU A 93 0.05 -14.39 3.79
C LEU A 93 0.95 -14.87 2.71
N THR A 94 0.39 -15.43 1.71
CA THR A 94 1.17 -16.02 0.69
C THR A 94 1.77 -15.01 -0.24
N LEU A 95 1.41 -13.79 -0.12
CA LEU A 95 1.90 -12.80 -1.05
C LEU A 95 3.23 -12.28 -0.62
N PRO A 96 3.98 -11.66 -1.51
CA PRO A 96 5.24 -11.06 -1.14
C PRO A 96 4.92 -9.83 -0.32
N THR A 97 4.62 -10.04 0.93
CA THR A 97 4.17 -9.00 1.81
C THR A 97 5.12 -8.88 2.96
N ILE A 98 5.48 -7.68 3.30
CA ILE A 98 6.33 -7.43 4.42
C ILE A 98 5.55 -6.64 5.43
N LEU A 99 5.55 -7.11 6.66
CA LEU A 99 4.80 -6.46 7.67
C LEU A 99 5.64 -5.44 8.35
N ARG A 100 5.09 -4.31 8.57
CA ARG A 100 5.85 -3.29 9.21
C ARG A 100 5.27 -2.85 10.49
#